data_a1955b5303f9b80969764eb9c0a692da
#
_entry.id   a1955b5303f9b80969764eb9c0a692da
#
_cell.length_a   1.000
_cell.length_b   1.000
_cell.length_c   1.000
_cell.angle_alpha   90.00
_cell.angle_beta   90.00
_cell.angle_gamma   90.00
#
_symmetry.space_group_name_H-M   'P 1'
#
loop_
_entity.id
_entity.type
_entity.pdbx_description
1 polymer ?
#
loop_
_entity_poly.entity_id
_entity_poly.type
_entity_poly.pdbx_seq_one_letter_code
_entity_poly.pdbx_strand_id
1 'polypeptide(L)'
;EVKPNYKAKPGEEITLSYPYPVRETELVAENIPLDFVYEDDYLAVINKPTNMVVHPGYGNFEGTIANALLYHFDNLPKRDDFEGRPGIVHRLDKNTTGLMVVAKTEKALVELSKQFFDKTTERKYHALVWGDVEEDEGRIEGHIGRSLKNRKLMSVYEDGSFGKEAVTNYKVLKRYGYTTLVQCELETGRTHQIRAHMKHIGHTLFNDFDYGGEIILKGTTYTKYKQFVQNCFKLL
;
A
#
# COMPACT_ATOMS: atom_id res chain seq x y z
N GLU A 1 -22.58 -26.69 -20.56
CA GLU A 1 -22.15 -25.30 -20.21
C GLU A 1 -23.32 -24.36 -20.23
N VAL A 2 -23.46 -23.54 -19.23
CA VAL A 2 -24.51 -22.53 -19.14
C VAL A 2 -23.99 -21.14 -19.52
N LYS A 3 -24.87 -20.27 -20.04
CA LYS A 3 -24.47 -18.91 -20.41
C LYS A 3 -24.13 -18.08 -19.16
N PRO A 4 -23.23 -17.07 -19.24
CA PRO A 4 -22.83 -16.23 -18.11
C PRO A 4 -23.99 -15.51 -17.38
N ASN A 5 -25.12 -15.32 -18.05
CA ASN A 5 -26.33 -14.69 -17.52
C ASN A 5 -27.43 -15.69 -17.12
N TYR A 6 -27.10 -16.98 -17.01
CA TYR A 6 -28.03 -18.00 -16.54
C TYR A 6 -28.48 -17.71 -15.12
N LYS A 7 -29.78 -17.76 -14.90
CA LYS A 7 -30.38 -17.61 -13.56
C LYS A 7 -30.70 -19.00 -13.01
N ALA A 8 -29.89 -19.42 -12.03
CA ALA A 8 -30.14 -20.70 -11.35
C ALA A 8 -31.49 -20.71 -10.65
N LYS A 9 -32.14 -21.89 -10.65
CA LYS A 9 -33.42 -22.13 -9.98
C LYS A 9 -33.20 -22.90 -8.67
N PRO A 10 -34.06 -22.76 -7.68
CA PRO A 10 -34.00 -23.58 -6.47
C PRO A 10 -33.95 -25.07 -6.78
N GLY A 11 -32.98 -25.79 -6.20
CA GLY A 11 -32.81 -27.23 -6.38
C GLY A 11 -31.92 -27.64 -7.55
N GLU A 12 -31.40 -26.72 -8.35
CA GLU A 12 -30.39 -27.02 -9.37
C GLU A 12 -29.00 -27.21 -8.75
N GLU A 13 -28.31 -28.24 -9.19
CA GLU A 13 -26.91 -28.47 -8.83
C GLU A 13 -25.99 -27.73 -9.80
N ILE A 14 -25.07 -26.91 -9.26
CA ILE A 14 -24.12 -26.14 -10.04
C ILE A 14 -22.71 -26.73 -9.85
N THR A 15 -22.18 -27.31 -10.92
CA THR A 15 -20.81 -27.80 -10.94
C THR A 15 -19.90 -26.74 -11.55
N LEU A 16 -18.91 -26.27 -10.79
CA LEU A 16 -17.89 -25.34 -11.25
C LEU A 16 -16.60 -26.10 -11.58
N SER A 17 -16.20 -26.11 -12.86
CA SER A 17 -14.93 -26.70 -13.26
C SER A 17 -13.88 -25.61 -13.48
N TYR A 18 -12.82 -25.62 -12.66
CA TYR A 18 -11.70 -24.71 -12.84
C TYR A 18 -10.64 -25.38 -13.71
N PRO A 19 -10.30 -24.83 -14.89
CA PRO A 19 -9.32 -25.41 -15.80
C PRO A 19 -7.87 -25.23 -15.30
N TYR A 20 -7.67 -24.50 -14.23
CA TYR A 20 -6.34 -24.26 -13.66
C TYR A 20 -6.19 -25.00 -12.34
N PRO A 21 -5.06 -25.68 -12.12
CA PRO A 21 -4.78 -26.28 -10.81
C PRO A 21 -4.85 -25.18 -9.75
N VAL A 22 -5.50 -25.50 -8.63
CA VAL A 22 -5.36 -24.67 -7.41
C VAL A 22 -3.87 -24.59 -7.14
N ARG A 23 -3.27 -23.40 -7.29
CA ARG A 23 -1.90 -23.22 -6.87
C ARG A 23 -1.88 -23.38 -5.36
N GLU A 24 -1.26 -24.42 -4.89
CA GLU A 24 -0.80 -24.48 -3.50
C GLU A 24 0.21 -23.34 -3.37
N THR A 25 -0.26 -22.22 -2.82
CA THR A 25 0.59 -21.05 -2.58
C THR A 25 1.28 -21.24 -1.23
N GLU A 26 2.07 -22.32 -1.12
CA GLU A 26 2.97 -22.42 0.01
C GLU A 26 3.99 -21.28 -0.07
N LEU A 27 4.10 -20.53 1.03
CA LEU A 27 5.06 -19.44 1.10
C LEU A 27 6.47 -20.03 1.24
N VAL A 28 7.30 -19.86 0.22
CA VAL A 28 8.66 -20.40 0.15
C VAL A 28 9.66 -19.37 0.67
N ALA A 29 10.65 -19.83 1.44
CA ALA A 29 11.77 -19.00 1.90
C ALA A 29 12.67 -18.61 0.71
N GLU A 30 12.99 -17.32 0.58
CA GLU A 30 13.87 -16.81 -0.47
C GLU A 30 15.01 -15.98 0.13
N ASN A 31 16.23 -16.22 -0.35
CA ASN A 31 17.43 -15.46 0.07
C ASN A 31 17.40 -14.05 -0.56
N ILE A 32 16.57 -13.19 0.01
CA ILE A 32 16.45 -11.79 -0.38
C ILE A 32 17.04 -10.93 0.74
N PRO A 33 18.01 -10.06 0.45
CA PRO A 33 18.56 -9.17 1.47
C PRO A 33 17.51 -8.19 1.99
N LEU A 34 17.44 -8.05 3.31
CA LEU A 34 16.62 -7.06 4.01
C LEU A 34 17.51 -6.06 4.75
N ASP A 35 17.12 -4.79 4.70
CA ASP A 35 17.76 -3.72 5.46
C ASP A 35 17.16 -3.68 6.87
N PHE A 36 17.85 -4.31 7.84
CA PHE A 36 17.44 -4.33 9.25
C PHE A 36 17.92 -3.06 9.94
N VAL A 37 16.99 -2.19 10.33
CA VAL A 37 17.25 -0.93 11.05
C VAL A 37 17.36 -1.17 12.56
N TYR A 38 16.60 -2.12 13.07
CA TYR A 38 16.60 -2.54 14.46
C TYR A 38 16.17 -4.01 14.59
N GLU A 39 16.74 -4.71 15.56
CA GLU A 39 16.35 -6.07 15.89
C GLU A 39 16.62 -6.37 17.37
N ASP A 40 15.67 -7.03 18.04
CA ASP A 40 15.83 -7.62 19.36
C ASP A 40 15.22 -9.04 19.40
N ASP A 41 15.03 -9.58 20.59
CA ASP A 41 14.45 -10.93 20.76
C ASP A 41 12.96 -11.00 20.41
N TYR A 42 12.24 -9.87 20.35
CA TYR A 42 10.79 -9.80 20.22
C TYR A 42 10.33 -9.32 18.86
N LEU A 43 11.06 -8.38 18.25
CA LEU A 43 10.68 -7.75 16.99
C LEU A 43 11.90 -7.38 16.15
N ALA A 44 11.67 -7.17 14.86
CA ALA A 44 12.61 -6.52 13.96
C ALA A 44 11.95 -5.35 13.26
N VAL A 45 12.74 -4.33 12.92
CA VAL A 45 12.33 -3.20 12.07
C VAL A 45 13.16 -3.25 10.80
N ILE A 46 12.48 -3.36 9.68
CA ILE A 46 13.10 -3.37 8.36
C ILE A 46 12.77 -2.10 7.59
N ASN A 47 13.70 -1.64 6.76
CA ASN A 47 13.47 -0.58 5.80
C ASN A 47 13.08 -1.21 4.45
N LYS A 48 11.77 -1.25 4.15
CA LYS A 48 11.27 -1.86 2.93
C LYS A 48 11.71 -1.07 1.70
N PRO A 49 12.35 -1.70 0.70
CA PRO A 49 12.67 -1.03 -0.55
C PRO A 49 11.41 -0.78 -1.42
N THR A 50 11.56 0.05 -2.45
CA THR A 50 10.55 0.20 -3.51
C THR A 50 10.42 -1.09 -4.33
N ASN A 51 9.35 -1.21 -5.11
CA ASN A 51 9.07 -2.33 -6.03
C ASN A 51 8.96 -3.72 -5.38
N MET A 52 8.81 -3.80 -4.06
CA MET A 52 8.65 -5.05 -3.32
C MET A 52 7.31 -5.07 -2.59
N VAL A 53 6.48 -6.09 -2.84
CA VAL A 53 5.24 -6.31 -2.09
C VAL A 53 5.53 -6.97 -0.75
N VAL A 54 4.67 -6.71 0.22
CA VAL A 54 4.87 -7.26 1.57
C VAL A 54 4.54 -8.75 1.63
N HIS A 55 3.53 -9.19 0.88
CA HIS A 55 3.03 -10.56 0.94
C HIS A 55 2.58 -11.02 -0.45
N PRO A 56 2.70 -12.32 -0.80
CA PRO A 56 2.23 -12.85 -2.06
C PRO A 56 0.77 -12.48 -2.38
N GLY A 57 0.52 -12.19 -3.64
CA GLY A 57 -0.79 -11.86 -4.17
C GLY A 57 -0.81 -11.94 -5.68
N TYR A 58 -1.97 -11.64 -6.28
CA TYR A 58 -2.13 -11.73 -7.72
C TYR A 58 -1.05 -10.93 -8.48
N GLY A 59 -0.29 -11.63 -9.34
CA GLY A 59 0.81 -11.06 -10.12
C GLY A 59 2.14 -10.88 -9.37
N ASN A 60 2.22 -11.22 -8.08
CA ASN A 60 3.45 -11.17 -7.27
C ASN A 60 3.41 -12.32 -6.27
N PHE A 61 3.82 -13.52 -6.70
CA PHE A 61 3.76 -14.74 -5.88
C PHE A 61 5.06 -15.01 -5.13
N GLU A 62 6.16 -14.44 -5.59
CA GLU A 62 7.52 -14.58 -5.12
C GLU A 62 8.18 -13.21 -4.95
N GLY A 63 9.37 -13.14 -4.36
CA GLY A 63 10.12 -11.90 -4.21
C GLY A 63 9.49 -10.93 -3.20
N THR A 64 8.77 -11.43 -2.21
CA THR A 64 8.05 -10.59 -1.24
C THR A 64 8.80 -10.47 0.09
N ILE A 65 8.44 -9.49 0.91
CA ILE A 65 8.96 -9.39 2.29
C ILE A 65 8.69 -10.69 3.05
N ALA A 66 7.52 -11.30 2.88
CA ALA A 66 7.19 -12.56 3.55
C ALA A 66 8.13 -13.71 3.17
N ASN A 67 8.49 -13.84 1.88
CA ASN A 67 9.47 -14.84 1.42
C ASN A 67 10.86 -14.58 2.04
N ALA A 68 11.31 -13.32 2.07
CA ALA A 68 12.57 -12.93 2.68
C ALA A 68 12.58 -13.21 4.19
N LEU A 69 11.51 -12.87 4.91
CA LEU A 69 11.41 -13.10 6.34
C LEU A 69 11.51 -14.58 6.72
N LEU A 70 10.93 -15.48 5.92
CA LEU A 70 11.06 -16.93 6.13
C LEU A 70 12.49 -17.44 5.94
N TYR A 71 13.30 -16.77 5.14
CA TYR A 71 14.71 -17.09 4.97
C TYR A 71 15.57 -16.59 6.15
N HIS A 72 15.28 -15.38 6.65
CA HIS A 72 16.05 -14.74 7.71
C HIS A 72 15.71 -15.25 9.11
N PHE A 73 14.53 -15.85 9.31
CA PHE A 73 14.05 -16.28 10.62
C PHE A 73 13.44 -17.69 10.54
N ASP A 74 13.92 -18.62 11.36
CA ASP A 74 13.45 -20.01 11.37
C ASP A 74 12.02 -20.18 11.90
N ASN A 75 11.62 -19.36 12.88
CA ASN A 75 10.37 -19.53 13.62
C ASN A 75 9.66 -18.19 13.83
N LEU A 76 8.97 -17.71 12.79
CA LEU A 76 8.12 -16.53 12.95
C LEU A 76 6.70 -16.92 13.37
N PRO A 77 6.08 -16.16 14.28
CA PRO A 77 4.70 -16.40 14.69
C PRO A 77 3.74 -16.21 13.52
N LYS A 78 2.69 -17.02 13.45
CA LYS A 78 1.66 -16.99 12.41
C LYS A 78 0.31 -16.70 13.05
N ARG A 79 -0.53 -15.96 12.35
CA ARG A 79 -1.92 -15.78 12.76
C ARG A 79 -2.79 -16.86 12.10
N ASP A 80 -3.70 -17.45 12.87
CA ASP A 80 -4.59 -18.52 12.40
C ASP A 80 -5.52 -18.06 11.27
N ASP A 81 -5.88 -16.77 11.26
CA ASP A 81 -6.78 -16.16 10.28
C ASP A 81 -6.08 -15.73 8.97
N PHE A 82 -4.74 -15.84 8.91
CA PHE A 82 -3.94 -15.43 7.74
C PHE A 82 -2.78 -16.41 7.50
N GLU A 83 -3.09 -17.56 6.91
CA GLU A 83 -2.05 -18.46 6.44
C GLU A 83 -1.02 -17.72 5.60
N GLY A 84 0.27 -17.86 5.96
CA GLY A 84 1.37 -17.33 5.17
C GLY A 84 1.76 -15.87 5.40
N ARG A 85 1.46 -15.25 6.56
CA ARG A 85 1.97 -13.92 6.93
C ARG A 85 2.82 -13.94 8.20
N PRO A 86 3.96 -14.63 8.19
CA PRO A 86 4.78 -14.82 9.38
C PRO A 86 5.28 -13.47 9.90
N GLY A 87 4.96 -13.17 11.17
CA GLY A 87 5.40 -11.95 11.86
C GLY A 87 4.86 -10.63 11.34
N ILE A 88 4.04 -10.63 10.29
CA ILE A 88 3.58 -9.40 9.61
C ILE A 88 2.33 -8.84 10.29
N VAL A 89 2.42 -7.65 10.85
CA VAL A 89 1.34 -6.94 11.56
C VAL A 89 0.73 -5.79 10.76
N HIS A 90 1.45 -5.27 9.75
CA HIS A 90 0.97 -4.21 8.85
C HIS A 90 1.62 -4.33 7.47
N ARG A 91 1.22 -3.46 6.55
CA ARG A 91 1.76 -3.47 5.19
C ARG A 91 1.99 -2.07 4.65
N LEU A 92 2.93 -1.98 3.71
CA LEU A 92 3.14 -0.84 2.81
C LEU A 92 2.80 -1.26 1.37
N ASP A 93 2.46 -0.32 0.52
CA ASP A 93 2.25 -0.56 -0.90
C ASP A 93 3.58 -0.97 -1.60
N LYS A 94 3.49 -1.58 -2.77
CA LYS A 94 4.64 -2.09 -3.54
C LYS A 94 5.73 -1.02 -3.70
N ASN A 95 5.35 0.18 -4.09
CA ASN A 95 6.27 1.29 -4.38
C ASN A 95 6.47 2.26 -3.20
N THR A 96 5.85 2.00 -2.05
CA THR A 96 6.12 2.75 -0.83
C THR A 96 7.33 2.18 -0.13
N THR A 97 8.31 3.02 0.14
CA THR A 97 9.50 2.69 0.94
C THR A 97 9.30 3.05 2.41
N GLY A 98 10.16 2.51 3.27
CA GLY A 98 10.22 2.92 4.67
C GLY A 98 10.04 1.81 5.67
N LEU A 99 9.87 2.18 6.93
CA LEU A 99 9.96 1.27 8.06
C LEU A 99 8.75 0.35 8.18
N MET A 100 9.03 -0.91 8.41
CA MET A 100 8.05 -1.93 8.76
C MET A 100 8.52 -2.66 10.01
N VAL A 101 7.60 -2.86 10.96
CA VAL A 101 7.84 -3.70 12.13
C VAL A 101 7.36 -5.12 11.87
N VAL A 102 8.17 -6.09 12.30
CA VAL A 102 7.93 -7.53 12.18
C VAL A 102 7.99 -8.13 13.58
N ALA A 103 6.99 -8.93 13.97
CA ALA A 103 6.99 -9.65 15.22
C ALA A 103 7.82 -10.94 15.11
N LYS A 104 8.71 -11.20 16.07
CA LYS A 104 9.51 -12.43 16.16
C LYS A 104 8.91 -13.45 17.13
N THR A 105 8.01 -13.02 18.01
CA THR A 105 7.35 -13.88 19.01
C THR A 105 5.83 -13.72 18.96
N GLU A 106 5.08 -14.73 19.41
CA GLU A 106 3.62 -14.69 19.53
C GLU A 106 3.14 -13.49 20.36
N LYS A 107 3.81 -13.22 21.47
CA LYS A 107 3.49 -12.08 22.34
C LYS A 107 3.63 -10.76 21.59
N ALA A 108 4.74 -10.57 20.86
CA ALA A 108 4.94 -9.36 20.05
C ALA A 108 3.92 -9.27 18.93
N LEU A 109 3.54 -10.38 18.28
CA LEU A 109 2.53 -10.41 17.24
C LEU A 109 1.17 -9.92 17.75
N VAL A 110 0.73 -10.41 18.92
CA VAL A 110 -0.53 -10.01 19.55
C VAL A 110 -0.51 -8.52 19.94
N GLU A 111 0.52 -8.09 20.66
CA GLU A 111 0.62 -6.72 21.16
C GLU A 111 0.75 -5.68 20.03
N LEU A 112 1.60 -5.94 19.04
CA LEU A 112 1.73 -5.06 17.88
C LEU A 112 0.44 -5.04 17.05
N SER A 113 -0.18 -6.21 16.81
CA SER A 113 -1.46 -6.26 16.10
C SER A 113 -2.54 -5.45 16.81
N LYS A 114 -2.58 -5.52 18.14
CA LYS A 114 -3.50 -4.72 18.96
C LYS A 114 -3.25 -3.23 18.79
N GLN A 115 -1.99 -2.77 18.84
CA GLN A 115 -1.66 -1.35 18.63
C GLN A 115 -2.08 -0.86 17.25
N PHE A 116 -1.90 -1.66 16.19
CA PHE A 116 -2.39 -1.30 14.84
C PHE A 116 -3.92 -1.28 14.76
N PHE A 117 -4.60 -2.19 15.46
CA PHE A 117 -6.06 -2.24 15.51
C PHE A 117 -6.63 -1.05 16.28
N ASP A 118 -6.09 -0.75 17.46
CA ASP A 118 -6.49 0.36 18.33
C ASP A 118 -6.02 1.72 17.79
N LYS A 119 -5.22 1.73 16.70
CA LYS A 119 -4.67 2.93 16.05
C LYS A 119 -3.78 3.77 17.00
N THR A 120 -3.11 3.14 17.95
CA THR A 120 -2.20 3.80 18.89
C THR A 120 -0.78 3.97 18.32
N THR A 121 -0.48 3.34 17.18
CA THR A 121 0.79 3.53 16.46
C THR A 121 0.79 4.86 15.73
N GLU A 122 1.80 5.69 15.95
CA GLU A 122 2.06 6.88 15.16
C GLU A 122 2.67 6.49 13.81
N ARG A 123 2.02 6.91 12.72
CA ARG A 123 2.43 6.58 11.34
C ARG A 123 2.57 7.85 10.53
N LYS A 124 3.81 8.24 10.26
CA LYS A 124 4.15 9.42 9.46
C LYS A 124 4.73 9.00 8.12
N TYR A 125 4.18 9.58 7.08
CA TYR A 125 4.61 9.35 5.69
C TYR A 125 5.00 10.67 5.07
N HIS A 126 6.04 10.67 4.26
CA HIS A 126 6.35 11.79 3.40
C HIS A 126 5.89 11.50 1.98
N ALA A 127 5.20 12.44 1.38
CA ALA A 127 4.76 12.36 0.00
C ALA A 127 5.15 13.63 -0.76
N LEU A 128 5.80 13.45 -1.90
CA LEU A 128 6.00 14.54 -2.86
C LEU A 128 4.79 14.54 -3.80
N VAL A 129 4.08 15.66 -3.86
CA VAL A 129 2.86 15.80 -4.67
C VAL A 129 3.01 16.89 -5.72
N TRP A 130 2.24 16.77 -6.81
CA TRP A 130 2.17 17.80 -7.84
C TRP A 130 1.38 19.01 -7.38
N GLY A 131 1.87 20.18 -7.76
CA GLY A 131 1.26 21.47 -7.48
C GLY A 131 1.72 22.09 -6.17
N ASP A 132 1.26 23.29 -5.95
CA ASP A 132 1.47 24.04 -4.72
C ASP A 132 0.25 23.81 -3.82
N VAL A 133 0.42 23.12 -2.71
CA VAL A 133 -0.64 22.91 -1.72
C VAL A 133 -0.80 24.20 -0.94
N GLU A 134 -1.95 24.86 -1.08
CA GLU A 134 -2.16 26.22 -0.56
C GLU A 134 -2.15 26.26 0.96
N GLU A 135 -2.92 25.36 1.60
CA GLU A 135 -3.02 25.28 3.06
C GLU A 135 -1.80 24.58 3.67
N ASP A 136 -1.25 25.13 4.75
CA ASP A 136 -0.07 24.58 5.43
C ASP A 136 -0.34 23.23 6.11
N GLU A 137 -1.58 23.01 6.51
CA GLU A 137 -2.05 21.74 7.08
C GLU A 137 -3.52 21.51 6.75
N GLY A 138 -3.93 20.26 6.76
CA GLY A 138 -5.32 19.93 6.48
C GLY A 138 -5.67 18.49 6.82
N ARG A 139 -6.97 18.21 6.75
CA ARG A 139 -7.57 16.91 7.02
C ARG A 139 -8.39 16.49 5.81
N ILE A 140 -8.13 15.28 5.28
CA ILE A 140 -8.85 14.71 4.15
C ILE A 140 -9.66 13.54 4.68
N GLU A 141 -10.97 13.61 4.49
CA GLU A 141 -11.93 12.61 4.92
C GLU A 141 -12.72 12.07 3.74
N GLY A 142 -13.21 10.85 3.85
CA GLY A 142 -14.09 10.23 2.88
C GLY A 142 -14.02 8.71 2.98
N HIS A 143 -14.85 8.02 2.21
CA HIS A 143 -14.78 6.56 2.12
C HIS A 143 -13.88 6.16 0.96
N ILE A 144 -12.90 5.29 1.20
CA ILE A 144 -12.04 4.75 0.15
C ILE A 144 -12.56 3.38 -0.26
N GLY A 145 -12.90 3.26 -1.53
CA GLY A 145 -13.35 2.03 -2.18
C GLY A 145 -12.68 1.83 -3.54
N ARG A 146 -12.87 0.65 -4.12
CA ARG A 146 -12.37 0.39 -5.47
C ARG A 146 -13.04 1.31 -6.47
N SER A 147 -12.25 1.91 -7.36
CA SER A 147 -12.77 2.77 -8.42
C SER A 147 -13.70 1.98 -9.35
N LEU A 148 -14.87 2.54 -9.62
CA LEU A 148 -15.84 1.95 -10.57
C LEU A 148 -15.35 1.99 -12.02
N LYS A 149 -14.47 2.96 -12.34
CA LYS A 149 -13.89 3.13 -13.68
C LYS A 149 -12.67 2.23 -13.91
N ASN A 150 -11.84 2.05 -12.90
CA ASN A 150 -10.63 1.22 -12.98
C ASN A 150 -10.43 0.48 -11.64
N ARG A 151 -10.77 -0.80 -11.60
CA ARG A 151 -10.73 -1.62 -10.38
C ARG A 151 -9.32 -1.85 -9.79
N LYS A 152 -8.27 -1.48 -10.49
CA LYS A 152 -6.89 -1.48 -9.95
C LYS A 152 -6.65 -0.31 -8.99
N LEU A 153 -7.44 0.77 -9.11
CA LEU A 153 -7.32 1.98 -8.32
C LEU A 153 -8.31 2.02 -7.16
N MET A 154 -8.00 2.87 -6.20
CA MET A 154 -8.91 3.29 -5.14
C MET A 154 -9.40 4.71 -5.44
N SER A 155 -10.64 5.00 -5.04
CA SER A 155 -11.26 6.32 -5.17
C SER A 155 -11.90 6.73 -3.86
N VAL A 156 -12.00 8.04 -3.66
CA VAL A 156 -12.72 8.63 -2.52
C VAL A 156 -14.18 8.81 -2.90
N TYR A 157 -15.07 8.44 -1.98
CA TYR A 157 -16.52 8.61 -2.05
C TYR A 157 -16.95 9.46 -0.85
N GLU A 158 -17.16 10.75 -1.10
CA GLU A 158 -17.48 11.73 -0.04
C GLU A 158 -18.83 11.45 0.64
N ASP A 159 -19.79 10.95 -0.14
CA ASP A 159 -21.13 10.64 0.32
C ASP A 159 -21.22 9.35 1.16
N GLY A 160 -20.11 8.65 1.35
CA GLY A 160 -20.08 7.39 2.09
C GLY A 160 -20.80 6.22 1.43
N SER A 161 -21.26 6.36 0.17
CA SER A 161 -22.06 5.37 -0.54
C SER A 161 -21.32 4.07 -0.82
N PHE A 162 -19.97 4.12 -0.90
CA PHE A 162 -19.14 2.97 -1.20
C PHE A 162 -17.75 3.07 -0.56
N GLY A 163 -17.22 1.92 -0.13
CA GLY A 163 -15.89 1.84 0.47
C GLY A 163 -15.94 1.83 2.00
N LYS A 164 -14.82 2.24 2.60
CA LYS A 164 -14.64 2.30 4.07
C LYS A 164 -14.08 3.66 4.45
N GLU A 165 -14.54 4.18 5.58
CA GLU A 165 -14.04 5.42 6.15
C GLU A 165 -12.52 5.49 6.15
N ALA A 166 -12.00 6.61 5.71
CA ALA A 166 -10.57 6.91 5.63
C ALA A 166 -10.30 8.35 6.04
N VAL A 167 -9.27 8.56 6.83
CA VAL A 167 -8.87 9.87 7.34
C VAL A 167 -7.37 10.02 7.27
N THR A 168 -6.92 11.09 6.60
CA THR A 168 -5.51 11.47 6.49
C THR A 168 -5.35 12.93 6.90
N ASN A 169 -4.53 13.19 7.91
CA ASN A 169 -4.07 14.53 8.22
C ASN A 169 -2.78 14.80 7.44
N TYR A 170 -2.60 16.00 6.92
CA TYR A 170 -1.36 16.38 6.26
C TYR A 170 -0.82 17.71 6.78
N LYS A 171 0.50 17.87 6.66
CA LYS A 171 1.22 19.10 6.93
C LYS A 171 2.22 19.35 5.82
N VAL A 172 2.23 20.56 5.26
CA VAL A 172 3.23 20.97 4.29
C VAL A 172 4.57 21.13 4.96
N LEU A 173 5.57 20.40 4.46
CA LEU A 173 6.95 20.52 4.90
C LEU A 173 7.72 21.52 4.05
N LYS A 174 7.50 21.48 2.71
CA LYS A 174 8.20 22.39 1.81
C LYS A 174 7.47 22.50 0.46
N ARG A 175 7.36 23.73 -0.05
CA ARG A 175 6.87 24.04 -1.41
C ARG A 175 8.03 24.29 -2.35
N TYR A 176 7.97 23.70 -3.55
CA TYR A 176 8.99 23.87 -4.60
C TYR A 176 8.43 24.55 -5.84
N GLY A 177 7.25 25.18 -5.74
CA GLY A 177 6.54 25.87 -6.83
C GLY A 177 5.68 24.93 -7.67
N TYR A 178 6.24 23.87 -8.24
CA TYR A 178 5.49 22.88 -9.04
C TYR A 178 5.19 21.58 -8.30
N THR A 179 5.82 21.40 -7.17
CA THR A 179 5.61 20.24 -6.29
C THR A 179 5.66 20.69 -4.84
N THR A 180 4.99 19.93 -3.97
CA THR A 180 4.99 20.16 -2.53
C THR A 180 5.35 18.86 -1.80
N LEU A 181 6.26 18.94 -0.84
CA LEU A 181 6.54 17.86 0.09
C LEU A 181 5.60 17.99 1.27
N VAL A 182 4.79 16.95 1.51
CA VAL A 182 3.86 16.88 2.63
C VAL A 182 4.18 15.73 3.54
N GLN A 183 3.98 15.91 4.85
CA GLN A 183 3.91 14.84 5.83
C GLN A 183 2.44 14.43 5.97
N CYS A 184 2.16 13.14 5.88
CA CYS A 184 0.82 12.58 6.09
C CYS A 184 0.80 11.73 7.36
N GLU A 185 -0.20 11.95 8.21
CA GLU A 185 -0.49 11.15 9.40
C GLU A 185 -1.83 10.43 9.22
N LEU A 186 -1.81 9.11 9.42
CA LEU A 186 -2.94 8.26 9.10
C LEU A 186 -3.73 7.86 10.35
N GLU A 187 -5.01 8.27 10.45
CA GLU A 187 -5.95 7.72 11.45
C GLU A 187 -6.51 6.37 11.02
N THR A 188 -6.49 6.08 9.72
CA THR A 188 -6.92 4.82 9.12
C THR A 188 -5.83 4.28 8.19
N GLY A 189 -5.88 2.99 7.82
CA GLY A 189 -4.89 2.38 6.92
C GLY A 189 -5.58 1.65 5.74
N ARG A 190 -6.18 2.40 4.81
CA ARG A 190 -6.81 1.81 3.62
C ARG A 190 -5.79 1.65 2.50
N THR A 191 -6.02 0.69 1.63
CA THR A 191 -5.19 0.48 0.43
C THR A 191 -5.10 1.78 -0.38
N HIS A 192 -3.88 2.19 -0.76
CA HIS A 192 -3.59 3.41 -1.52
C HIS A 192 -4.14 4.70 -0.88
N GLN A 193 -4.33 4.74 0.44
CA GLN A 193 -5.06 5.84 1.10
C GLN A 193 -4.46 7.21 0.79
N ILE A 194 -3.16 7.43 1.02
CA ILE A 194 -2.50 8.72 0.75
C ILE A 194 -2.61 9.06 -0.73
N ARG A 195 -2.38 8.10 -1.61
CA ARG A 195 -2.45 8.26 -3.07
C ARG A 195 -3.82 8.71 -3.55
N ALA A 196 -4.88 8.04 -3.05
CA ALA A 196 -6.27 8.37 -3.37
C ALA A 196 -6.69 9.72 -2.79
N HIS A 197 -6.35 10.01 -1.53
CA HIS A 197 -6.68 11.26 -0.86
C HIS A 197 -5.98 12.46 -1.51
N MET A 198 -4.68 12.38 -1.74
CA MET A 198 -3.95 13.48 -2.39
C MET A 198 -4.43 13.73 -3.82
N LYS A 199 -4.72 12.68 -4.58
CA LYS A 199 -5.36 12.84 -5.90
C LYS A 199 -6.74 13.48 -5.81
N HIS A 200 -7.52 13.11 -4.82
CA HIS A 200 -8.88 13.65 -4.60
C HIS A 200 -8.88 15.15 -4.39
N ILE A 201 -7.91 15.68 -3.63
CA ILE A 201 -7.74 17.12 -3.44
C ILE A 201 -6.93 17.82 -4.56
N GLY A 202 -6.67 17.12 -5.68
CA GLY A 202 -6.01 17.71 -6.86
C GLY A 202 -4.48 17.68 -6.85
N HIS A 203 -3.86 17.01 -5.88
CA HIS A 203 -2.41 16.94 -5.68
C HIS A 203 -1.87 15.50 -5.81
N THR A 204 -1.96 14.92 -7.02
CA THR A 204 -1.45 13.55 -7.28
C THR A 204 0.02 13.42 -6.88
N LEU A 205 0.41 12.27 -6.31
CA LEU A 205 1.80 12.00 -5.95
C LEU A 205 2.72 12.06 -7.19
N PHE A 206 3.88 12.64 -7.00
CA PHE A 206 4.93 12.73 -8.03
C PHE A 206 5.39 11.33 -8.43
N ASN A 207 5.48 11.05 -9.73
CA ASN A 207 5.84 9.76 -10.30
C ASN A 207 4.90 8.58 -9.94
N ASP A 208 3.68 8.84 -9.52
CA ASP A 208 2.70 7.78 -9.26
C ASP A 208 2.03 7.33 -10.57
N PHE A 209 2.55 6.25 -11.15
CA PHE A 209 2.10 5.71 -12.43
C PHE A 209 0.60 5.36 -12.43
N ASP A 210 0.12 4.71 -11.37
CA ASP A 210 -1.28 4.28 -11.32
C ASP A 210 -2.25 5.47 -11.24
N TYR A 211 -1.86 6.54 -10.56
CA TYR A 211 -2.73 7.69 -10.29
C TYR A 211 -2.49 8.87 -11.22
N GLY A 212 -1.61 8.72 -12.23
CA GLY A 212 -1.34 9.72 -13.27
C GLY A 212 -0.35 10.80 -12.85
N GLY A 213 0.53 10.50 -11.90
CA GLY A 213 1.60 11.40 -11.47
C GLY A 213 2.92 11.22 -12.21
N GLU A 214 3.00 10.22 -13.11
CA GLU A 214 4.17 9.92 -13.94
C GLU A 214 4.35 10.90 -15.12
N ILE A 215 3.37 11.75 -15.35
CA ILE A 215 3.46 12.81 -16.36
C ILE A 215 3.74 14.16 -15.69
N ILE A 216 4.35 15.08 -16.43
CA ILE A 216 4.63 16.43 -15.92
C ILE A 216 3.34 17.23 -15.89
N LEU A 217 2.73 17.37 -14.72
CA LEU A 217 1.45 18.04 -14.53
C LEU A 217 1.58 19.57 -14.42
N LYS A 218 2.73 20.07 -13.96
CA LYS A 218 3.00 21.50 -13.76
C LYS A 218 4.34 21.89 -14.38
N GLY A 219 4.51 23.16 -14.75
CA GLY A 219 5.77 23.66 -15.29
C GLY A 219 6.07 23.23 -16.73
N THR A 220 5.07 22.83 -17.49
CA THR A 220 5.22 22.26 -18.84
C THR A 220 5.82 23.20 -19.89
N THR A 221 5.92 24.48 -19.60
CA THR A 221 6.43 25.52 -20.53
C THR A 221 7.97 25.55 -20.61
N TYR A 222 8.66 25.12 -19.53
CA TYR A 222 10.10 25.27 -19.41
C TYR A 222 10.84 23.98 -19.79
N THR A 223 11.61 24.01 -20.89
CA THR A 223 12.33 22.83 -21.40
C THR A 223 13.34 22.25 -20.40
N LYS A 224 14.13 23.11 -19.75
CA LYS A 224 15.11 22.67 -18.73
C LYS A 224 14.44 21.98 -17.55
N TYR A 225 13.29 22.49 -17.10
CA TYR A 225 12.52 21.87 -16.04
C TYR A 225 11.95 20.50 -16.45
N LYS A 226 11.39 20.40 -17.66
CA LYS A 226 10.91 19.12 -18.21
C LYS A 226 12.02 18.08 -18.21
N GLN A 227 13.20 18.43 -18.71
CA GLN A 227 14.34 17.52 -18.73
C GLN A 227 14.78 17.11 -17.34
N PHE A 228 14.82 18.04 -16.39
CA PHE A 228 15.12 17.76 -14.99
C PHE A 228 14.10 16.76 -14.40
N VAL A 229 12.80 17.01 -14.54
CA VAL A 229 11.75 16.12 -14.03
C VAL A 229 11.81 14.73 -14.67
N GLN A 230 12.00 14.67 -16.00
CA GLN A 230 12.18 13.39 -16.71
C GLN A 230 13.37 12.58 -16.20
N ASN A 231 14.45 13.26 -15.82
CA ASN A 231 15.59 12.60 -15.19
C ASN A 231 15.25 12.10 -13.78
N CYS A 232 14.50 12.88 -12.98
CA CYS A 232 14.00 12.43 -11.67
C CYS A 232 13.13 11.17 -11.79
N PHE A 233 12.23 11.10 -12.76
CA PHE A 233 11.37 9.92 -13.00
C PHE A 233 12.16 8.64 -13.30
N LYS A 234 13.38 8.77 -13.87
CA LYS A 234 14.24 7.61 -14.16
C LYS A 234 15.02 7.11 -12.94
N LEU A 235 15.15 7.95 -11.91
CA LEU A 235 15.91 7.63 -10.70
C LEU A 235 15.01 7.02 -9.60
N LEU A 236 13.70 7.15 -9.73
CA LEU A 236 12.68 6.65 -8.81
C LEU A 236 12.00 5.38 -9.35
#